data_351e4ae027e030f8a51c13dd4428dc02
#
_entry.id   351e4ae027e030f8a51c13dd4428dc02
#
_cell.length_a   1.000
_cell.length_b   1.000
_cell.length_c   1.000
_cell.angle_alpha   90.00
_cell.angle_beta   90.00
_cell.angle_gamma   90.00
#
_symmetry.space_group_name_H-M   'P 1'
#
loop_
_entity.id
_entity.type
_entity.pdbx_description
1 polymer ?
#
loop_
_entity_poly.entity_id
_entity_poly.type
_entity_poly.pdbx_seq_one_letter_code
_entity_poly.pdbx_strand_id
1 'polypeptide(L)'
;KVNGSELEVSVKKLNAAYAMPLSFAKKIAVASMSIQGTTQLYESKTNNWTKTETTKSIDFPQIPEEWLQEVLAGMYAQFTQATAAVSNGQVLPENAIPSAPSYELVQDFFKDEMNTADQFLTVYKNLNPIKPLTSSSMRLFGENALLKETSADALLKVSIALQLSYDGKPAMTPYLTVEMDGVSNGGFRSFVGNTKYFSITIKGAPYIIKKGKSLTKDE
;
A
#
# COMPACT_ATOMS: atom_id res chain seq x y z
N LYS A 1 2.37 -20.09 -7.76
CA LYS A 1 2.37 -20.85 -6.50
C LYS A 1 3.69 -20.66 -5.81
N VAL A 2 3.71 -20.09 -4.64
CA VAL A 2 4.89 -20.07 -3.78
C VAL A 2 4.61 -21.03 -2.64
N ASN A 3 5.41 -22.09 -2.52
CA ASN A 3 5.30 -23.13 -1.46
C ASN A 3 3.90 -23.73 -1.29
N GLY A 4 3.16 -23.97 -2.39
CA GLY A 4 1.82 -24.57 -2.33
C GLY A 4 0.69 -23.60 -1.92
N SER A 5 0.97 -22.35 -1.62
CA SER A 5 -0.02 -21.34 -1.32
C SER A 5 -0.65 -20.78 -2.59
N GLU A 6 -1.98 -20.69 -2.64
CA GLU A 6 -2.68 -20.01 -3.72
C GLU A 6 -2.64 -18.49 -3.46
N LEU A 7 -2.21 -17.74 -4.46
CA LEU A 7 -2.29 -16.28 -4.45
C LEU A 7 -3.51 -15.85 -5.27
N GLU A 8 -4.37 -15.06 -4.66
CA GLU A 8 -5.47 -14.42 -5.38
C GLU A 8 -4.99 -13.07 -5.90
N VAL A 9 -4.99 -12.91 -7.23
CA VAL A 9 -4.56 -11.68 -7.90
C VAL A 9 -5.76 -11.02 -8.55
N SER A 10 -6.07 -9.80 -8.10
CA SER A 10 -7.10 -8.94 -8.70
C SER A 10 -6.45 -7.80 -9.45
N VAL A 11 -6.73 -7.71 -10.75
CA VAL A 11 -6.25 -6.61 -11.61
C VAL A 11 -7.45 -5.77 -12.02
N LYS A 12 -7.52 -4.53 -11.58
CA LYS A 12 -8.51 -3.57 -12.06
C LYS A 12 -8.03 -2.98 -13.37
N LYS A 13 -8.67 -3.35 -14.47
CA LYS A 13 -8.51 -2.66 -15.74
C LYS A 13 -9.12 -1.27 -15.60
N LEU A 14 -8.29 -0.27 -15.69
CA LEU A 14 -8.70 1.12 -15.64
C LEU A 14 -9.00 1.60 -17.05
N ASN A 15 -9.72 2.71 -17.12
CA ASN A 15 -10.24 3.26 -18.37
C ASN A 15 -9.09 3.52 -19.35
N ALA A 16 -8.80 2.52 -20.21
CA ALA A 16 -7.63 2.49 -21.11
C ALA A 16 -7.58 3.69 -22.08
N ALA A 17 -8.71 4.39 -22.24
CA ALA A 17 -8.81 5.56 -23.10
C ALA A 17 -7.93 6.75 -22.65
N TYR A 18 -7.58 6.84 -21.36
CA TYR A 18 -6.83 7.96 -20.81
C TYR A 18 -5.47 7.59 -20.22
N ALA A 19 -5.22 6.29 -20.03
CA ALA A 19 -3.95 5.81 -19.54
C ALA A 19 -2.93 5.72 -20.67
N MET A 20 -1.74 6.28 -20.49
CA MET A 20 -0.62 6.04 -21.37
C MET A 20 -0.16 4.58 -21.24
N PRO A 21 0.28 3.93 -22.33
CA PRO A 21 0.97 2.66 -22.22
C PRO A 21 2.16 2.77 -21.26
N LEU A 22 2.42 1.74 -20.47
CA LEU A 22 3.50 1.75 -19.48
C LEU A 22 4.87 2.07 -20.10
N SER A 23 5.06 1.70 -21.37
CA SER A 23 6.27 2.00 -22.13
C SER A 23 6.53 3.51 -22.35
N PHE A 24 5.55 4.36 -22.12
CA PHE A 24 5.72 5.83 -22.16
C PHE A 24 6.27 6.39 -20.86
N ALA A 25 6.09 5.70 -19.73
CA ALA A 25 6.66 6.11 -18.47
C ALA A 25 8.16 5.81 -18.44
N LYS A 26 8.98 6.81 -18.83
CA LYS A 26 10.44 6.69 -18.84
C LYS A 26 11.09 7.05 -17.51
N LYS A 27 10.44 7.90 -16.74
CA LYS A 27 10.89 8.29 -15.41
C LYS A 27 9.78 7.96 -14.40
N ILE A 28 10.03 7.01 -13.53
CA ILE A 28 9.06 6.53 -12.56
C ILE A 28 9.58 6.83 -11.16
N ALA A 29 8.77 7.48 -10.34
CA ALA A 29 9.11 7.73 -8.94
C ALA A 29 8.29 6.80 -8.04
N VAL A 30 8.93 6.19 -7.05
CA VAL A 30 8.23 5.49 -5.96
C VAL A 30 7.72 6.55 -5.00
N ALA A 31 6.41 6.74 -4.94
CA ALA A 31 5.79 7.82 -4.20
C ALA A 31 5.29 7.40 -2.82
N SER A 32 5.06 6.10 -2.63
CA SER A 32 4.61 5.54 -1.34
C SER A 32 5.07 4.10 -1.22
N MET A 33 5.54 3.70 -0.04
CA MET A 33 5.84 2.31 0.28
C MET A 33 5.67 2.06 1.77
N SER A 34 4.69 1.24 2.14
CA SER A 34 4.29 1.05 3.53
C SER A 34 3.74 -0.34 3.84
N ILE A 35 3.85 -0.72 5.12
CA ILE A 35 3.13 -1.84 5.73
C ILE A 35 2.27 -1.27 6.85
N GLN A 36 1.00 -1.63 6.86
CA GLN A 36 0.05 -1.22 7.90
C GLN A 36 -0.79 -2.41 8.37
N GLY A 37 -1.29 -2.32 9.58
CA GLY A 37 -2.17 -3.34 10.13
C GLY A 37 -2.78 -2.94 11.45
N THR A 38 -3.66 -3.81 11.96
CA THR A 38 -4.22 -3.69 13.29
C THR A 38 -3.50 -4.63 14.25
N THR A 39 -3.30 -4.17 15.48
CA THR A 39 -2.65 -4.96 16.54
C THR A 39 -3.64 -5.74 17.38
N GLN A 40 -4.94 -5.40 17.29
CA GLN A 40 -6.01 -6.06 18.02
C GLN A 40 -7.25 -6.23 17.16
N LEU A 41 -7.95 -7.34 17.35
CA LEU A 41 -9.28 -7.58 16.78
C LEU A 41 -10.29 -7.73 17.93
N TYR A 42 -11.35 -6.95 17.87
CA TYR A 42 -12.46 -7.06 18.82
C TYR A 42 -13.64 -7.77 18.14
N GLU A 43 -14.09 -8.87 18.73
CA GLU A 43 -15.33 -9.55 18.35
C GLU A 43 -16.33 -9.38 19.48
N SER A 44 -17.44 -8.68 19.22
CA SER A 44 -18.55 -8.56 20.16
C SER A 44 -19.70 -9.45 19.69
N LYS A 45 -20.19 -10.33 20.58
CA LYS A 45 -21.38 -11.13 20.38
C LYS A 45 -22.44 -10.76 21.42
N THR A 46 -23.55 -10.22 20.94
CA THR A 46 -24.70 -9.93 21.80
C THR A 46 -25.64 -11.10 21.79
N ASN A 47 -25.88 -11.68 22.96
CA ASN A 47 -26.94 -12.67 23.13
C ASN A 47 -28.26 -11.93 23.40
N ASN A 48 -29.12 -11.87 22.39
CA ASN A 48 -30.41 -11.16 22.47
C ASN A 48 -31.36 -11.73 23.52
N TRP A 49 -31.19 -12.98 23.91
CA TRP A 49 -32.03 -13.64 24.93
C TRP A 49 -31.63 -13.25 26.34
N THR A 50 -30.34 -13.17 26.60
CA THR A 50 -29.80 -12.90 27.95
C THR A 50 -29.38 -11.44 28.11
N LYS A 51 -29.44 -10.62 27.03
CA LYS A 51 -28.88 -9.25 26.96
C LYS A 51 -27.42 -9.18 27.42
N THR A 52 -26.69 -10.27 27.26
CA THR A 52 -25.27 -10.35 27.64
C THR A 52 -24.42 -10.07 26.41
N GLU A 53 -23.54 -9.11 26.53
CA GLU A 53 -22.51 -8.85 25.54
C GLU A 53 -21.21 -9.53 25.94
N THR A 54 -20.66 -10.34 25.05
CA THR A 54 -19.37 -10.99 25.25
C THR A 54 -18.40 -10.40 24.25
N THR A 55 -17.41 -9.66 24.72
CA THR A 55 -16.34 -9.12 23.90
C THR A 55 -15.12 -10.03 24.02
N LYS A 56 -14.58 -10.46 22.89
CA LYS A 56 -13.29 -11.16 22.80
C LYS A 56 -12.31 -10.22 22.13
N SER A 57 -11.16 -10.01 22.75
CA SER A 57 -10.01 -9.39 22.10
C SER A 57 -9.02 -10.46 21.67
N ILE A 58 -8.45 -10.28 20.50
CA ILE A 58 -7.37 -11.10 19.98
C ILE A 58 -6.22 -10.15 19.69
N ASP A 59 -5.15 -10.32 20.48
CA ASP A 59 -3.94 -9.54 20.29
C ASP A 59 -3.12 -10.15 19.18
N PHE A 60 -2.63 -9.32 18.30
CA PHE A 60 -1.68 -9.72 17.27
C PHE A 60 -0.27 -9.75 17.87
N PRO A 61 0.55 -10.76 17.54
CA PRO A 61 1.94 -10.75 17.93
C PRO A 61 2.64 -9.49 17.42
N GLN A 62 3.35 -8.80 18.28
CA GLN A 62 4.14 -7.64 17.86
C GLN A 62 5.20 -8.09 16.87
N ILE A 63 5.22 -7.45 15.71
CA ILE A 63 6.26 -7.65 14.71
C ILE A 63 7.35 -6.59 14.98
N PRO A 64 8.61 -7.00 15.18
CA PRO A 64 9.69 -6.04 15.32
C PRO A 64 9.78 -5.10 14.11
N GLU A 65 9.92 -3.79 14.36
CA GLU A 65 9.95 -2.80 13.29
C GLU A 65 11.10 -3.05 12.30
N GLU A 66 12.24 -3.52 12.80
CA GLU A 66 13.39 -3.87 11.95
C GLU A 66 13.07 -4.94 10.91
N TRP A 67 12.20 -5.92 11.21
CA TRP A 67 11.79 -6.94 10.23
C TRP A 67 10.90 -6.34 9.15
N LEU A 68 9.99 -5.45 9.53
CA LEU A 68 9.14 -4.73 8.58
C LEU A 68 9.98 -3.83 7.67
N GLN A 69 11.01 -3.17 8.22
CA GLN A 69 11.94 -2.36 7.44
C GLN A 69 12.77 -3.20 6.46
N GLU A 70 13.23 -4.39 6.86
CA GLU A 70 13.93 -5.29 5.94
C GLU A 70 13.02 -5.78 4.80
N VAL A 71 11.76 -6.13 5.11
CA VAL A 71 10.78 -6.50 4.08
C VAL A 71 10.56 -5.35 3.11
N LEU A 72 10.35 -4.14 3.60
CA LEU A 72 10.18 -2.95 2.77
C LEU A 72 11.40 -2.66 1.91
N ALA A 73 12.61 -2.79 2.46
CA ALA A 73 13.85 -2.58 1.71
C ALA A 73 14.02 -3.61 0.58
N GLY A 74 13.75 -4.89 0.88
CA GLY A 74 13.77 -5.96 -0.12
C GLY A 74 12.74 -5.74 -1.22
N MET A 75 11.52 -5.34 -0.86
CA MET A 75 10.47 -5.03 -1.82
C MET A 75 10.81 -3.80 -2.66
N TYR A 76 11.34 -2.74 -2.06
CA TYR A 76 11.77 -1.56 -2.80
C TYR A 76 12.76 -1.93 -3.90
N ALA A 77 13.79 -2.72 -3.57
CA ALA A 77 14.78 -3.17 -4.54
C ALA A 77 14.15 -4.00 -5.68
N GLN A 78 13.25 -4.94 -5.34
CA GLN A 78 12.58 -5.77 -6.34
C GLN A 78 11.62 -4.96 -7.23
N PHE A 79 10.81 -4.08 -6.65
CA PHE A 79 9.87 -3.24 -7.42
C PHE A 79 10.59 -2.26 -8.33
N THR A 80 11.67 -1.64 -7.87
CA THR A 80 12.45 -0.70 -8.69
C THR A 80 13.10 -1.43 -9.87
N GLN A 81 13.68 -2.61 -9.64
CA GLN A 81 14.27 -3.43 -10.68
C GLN A 81 13.21 -3.90 -11.71
N ALA A 82 12.10 -4.46 -11.24
CA ALA A 82 11.02 -4.94 -12.09
C ALA A 82 10.39 -3.80 -12.90
N THR A 83 10.16 -2.65 -12.28
CA THR A 83 9.58 -1.47 -12.93
C THR A 83 10.49 -0.94 -14.01
N ALA A 84 11.80 -0.82 -13.76
CA ALA A 84 12.78 -0.41 -14.76
C ALA A 84 12.81 -1.38 -15.96
N ALA A 85 12.76 -2.68 -15.70
CA ALA A 85 12.77 -3.69 -16.75
C ALA A 85 11.52 -3.65 -17.64
N VAL A 86 10.32 -3.50 -17.04
CA VAL A 86 9.04 -3.52 -17.78
C VAL A 86 8.78 -2.22 -18.53
N SER A 87 9.12 -1.07 -17.95
CA SER A 87 8.91 0.24 -18.58
C SER A 87 10.00 0.59 -19.60
N ASN A 88 11.12 -0.12 -19.57
CA ASN A 88 12.35 0.29 -20.25
C ASN A 88 12.71 1.76 -19.90
N GLY A 89 12.54 2.10 -18.65
CA GLY A 89 12.68 3.43 -18.09
C GLY A 89 13.60 3.47 -16.88
N GLN A 90 13.73 4.65 -16.30
CA GLN A 90 14.52 4.91 -15.10
C GLN A 90 13.61 5.06 -13.90
N VAL A 91 13.93 4.37 -12.80
CA VAL A 91 13.34 4.69 -11.49
C VAL A 91 14.16 5.82 -10.86
N LEU A 92 13.48 6.88 -10.44
CA LEU A 92 14.10 8.03 -9.79
C LEU A 92 14.67 7.66 -8.41
N PRO A 93 15.67 8.42 -7.90
CA PRO A 93 16.18 8.20 -6.56
C PRO A 93 15.07 8.23 -5.50
N GLU A 94 15.23 7.44 -4.44
CA GLU A 94 14.23 7.27 -3.38
C GLU A 94 13.82 8.57 -2.66
N ASN A 95 14.71 9.56 -2.62
CA ASN A 95 14.44 10.87 -2.02
C ASN A 95 13.76 11.86 -2.97
N ALA A 96 13.56 11.52 -4.24
CA ALA A 96 12.97 12.45 -5.21
C ALA A 96 11.58 12.94 -4.79
N ILE A 97 10.74 12.03 -4.31
CA ILE A 97 9.38 12.34 -3.85
C ILE A 97 9.38 13.02 -2.47
N PRO A 98 10.05 12.50 -1.42
CA PRO A 98 10.07 13.16 -0.12
C PRO A 98 10.65 14.58 -0.15
N SER A 99 11.50 14.89 -1.12
CA SER A 99 12.10 16.23 -1.28
C SER A 99 11.21 17.19 -2.07
N ALA A 100 10.13 16.73 -2.67
CA ALA A 100 9.24 17.56 -3.47
C ALA A 100 8.31 18.40 -2.57
N PRO A 101 8.21 19.73 -2.76
CA PRO A 101 7.39 20.60 -1.90
C PRO A 101 5.92 20.19 -1.80
N SER A 102 5.35 19.64 -2.89
CA SER A 102 3.96 19.20 -2.91
C SER A 102 3.71 17.85 -2.22
N TYR A 103 4.74 17.18 -1.70
CA TYR A 103 4.59 15.86 -1.11
C TYR A 103 3.67 15.88 0.12
N GLU A 104 3.80 16.88 0.99
CA GLU A 104 2.95 17.04 2.18
C GLU A 104 1.45 17.12 1.86
N LEU A 105 1.11 17.69 0.69
CA LEU A 105 -0.29 17.86 0.28
C LEU A 105 -0.99 16.54 -0.07
N VAL A 106 -0.22 15.52 -0.43
CA VAL A 106 -0.76 14.24 -0.91
C VAL A 106 -0.67 13.12 0.11
N GLN A 107 0.09 13.28 1.19
CA GLN A 107 0.21 12.28 2.24
C GLN A 107 -1.16 11.99 2.87
N ASP A 108 -1.45 10.71 3.09
CA ASP A 108 -2.71 10.28 3.68
C ASP A 108 -2.63 10.22 5.20
N PHE A 109 -1.53 9.68 5.69
CA PHE A 109 -1.29 9.47 7.11
C PHE A 109 0.13 9.87 7.44
N PHE A 110 0.29 10.47 8.61
CA PHE A 110 1.59 10.58 9.24
C PHE A 110 1.83 9.32 10.08
N LYS A 111 3.06 8.81 10.07
CA LYS A 111 3.43 7.59 10.81
C LYS A 111 2.99 7.67 12.28
N ASP A 112 3.21 8.82 12.91
CA ASP A 112 2.92 9.02 14.33
C ASP A 112 1.42 9.02 14.64
N GLU A 113 0.58 9.42 13.69
CA GLU A 113 -0.89 9.40 13.83
C GLU A 113 -1.46 7.99 13.72
N MET A 114 -0.80 7.11 12.95
CA MET A 114 -1.26 5.74 12.71
C MET A 114 -0.79 4.74 13.75
N ASN A 115 0.31 5.00 14.47
CA ASN A 115 0.82 4.11 15.49
C ASN A 115 0.07 4.30 16.82
N THR A 116 -1.20 3.91 16.81
CA THR A 116 -2.05 3.83 18.01
C THR A 116 -1.92 2.45 18.66
N ALA A 117 -2.54 2.26 19.84
CA ALA A 117 -2.56 0.97 20.52
C ALA A 117 -3.15 -0.17 19.66
N ASP A 118 -4.04 0.17 18.72
CA ASP A 118 -4.79 -0.80 17.91
C ASP A 118 -4.30 -0.90 16.47
N GLN A 119 -3.35 -0.06 16.06
CA GLN A 119 -2.87 0.03 14.68
C GLN A 119 -1.38 0.30 14.64
N PHE A 120 -0.75 -0.12 13.54
CA PHE A 120 0.64 0.25 13.24
C PHE A 120 0.80 0.63 11.78
N LEU A 121 1.77 1.49 11.53
CA LEU A 121 2.22 1.88 10.19
C LEU A 121 3.75 1.93 10.18
N THR A 122 4.35 1.16 9.29
CA THR A 122 5.78 1.21 8.99
C THR A 122 5.96 1.67 7.55
N VAL A 123 6.80 2.65 7.33
CA VAL A 123 7.06 3.22 6.00
C VAL A 123 8.53 3.00 5.62
N TYR A 124 8.79 2.75 4.34
CA TYR A 124 10.15 2.71 3.83
C TYR A 124 10.73 4.12 3.79
N LYS A 125 11.73 4.37 4.65
CA LYS A 125 12.31 5.71 4.81
C LYS A 125 11.20 6.76 5.03
N ASN A 126 11.03 7.70 4.11
CA ASN A 126 10.01 8.77 4.21
C ASN A 126 8.92 8.63 3.13
N LEU A 127 8.73 7.42 2.55
CA LEU A 127 7.71 7.16 1.53
C LEU A 127 6.35 6.86 2.17
N ASN A 128 5.76 7.87 2.81
CA ASN A 128 4.48 7.77 3.50
C ASN A 128 3.33 7.38 2.56
N PRO A 129 2.24 6.78 3.07
CA PRO A 129 1.05 6.52 2.29
C PRO A 129 0.53 7.79 1.61
N ILE A 130 0.12 7.62 0.35
CA ILE A 130 -0.50 8.69 -0.45
C ILE A 130 -1.97 8.38 -0.60
N LYS A 131 -2.79 9.40 -0.39
CA LYS A 131 -4.24 9.33 -0.54
C LYS A 131 -4.64 8.85 -1.93
N PRO A 132 -5.68 7.97 -2.03
CA PRO A 132 -6.18 7.51 -3.31
C PRO A 132 -6.62 8.67 -4.21
N LEU A 133 -6.39 8.54 -5.51
CA LEU A 133 -6.72 9.56 -6.53
C LEU A 133 -8.20 9.99 -6.56
N THR A 134 -9.08 9.23 -5.92
CA THR A 134 -10.54 9.39 -6.05
C THR A 134 -11.16 10.44 -5.15
N SER A 135 -10.46 11.03 -4.20
CA SER A 135 -11.13 11.61 -3.05
C SER A 135 -11.20 13.12 -2.96
N SER A 136 -10.55 13.91 -3.76
CA SER A 136 -10.82 15.35 -3.92
C SER A 136 -10.00 16.00 -5.03
N SER A 137 -10.47 17.13 -5.56
CA SER A 137 -9.77 17.92 -6.57
C SER A 137 -8.38 18.39 -6.12
N MET A 138 -8.20 18.73 -4.85
CA MET A 138 -6.90 19.19 -4.32
C MET A 138 -5.81 18.11 -4.39
N ARG A 139 -6.15 16.83 -4.25
CA ARG A 139 -5.20 15.72 -4.33
C ARG A 139 -4.73 15.44 -5.74
N LEU A 140 -5.63 15.57 -6.71
CA LEU A 140 -5.28 15.47 -8.12
C LEU A 140 -4.24 16.53 -8.50
N PHE A 141 -4.37 17.74 -7.96
CA PHE A 141 -3.39 18.80 -8.17
C PHE A 141 -2.06 18.47 -7.48
N GLY A 142 -2.08 17.90 -6.28
CA GLY A 142 -0.87 17.52 -5.55
C GLY A 142 -0.05 16.45 -6.27
N GLU A 143 -0.66 15.37 -6.74
CA GLU A 143 0.06 14.34 -7.52
C GLU A 143 0.60 14.89 -8.85
N ASN A 144 -0.17 15.75 -9.52
CA ASN A 144 0.30 16.42 -10.73
C ASN A 144 1.47 17.38 -10.45
N ALA A 145 1.46 18.06 -9.30
CA ALA A 145 2.58 18.88 -8.86
C ALA A 145 3.82 18.02 -8.60
N LEU A 146 3.68 16.87 -7.91
CA LEU A 146 4.77 15.91 -7.71
C LEU A 146 5.37 15.43 -9.04
N LEU A 147 4.54 15.06 -10.02
CA LEU A 147 5.02 14.66 -11.35
C LEU A 147 5.87 15.76 -12.00
N LYS A 148 5.42 17.02 -11.90
CA LYS A 148 6.14 18.16 -12.46
C LYS A 148 7.42 18.47 -11.70
N GLU A 149 7.36 18.54 -10.38
CA GLU A 149 8.50 18.88 -9.52
C GLU A 149 9.63 17.86 -9.62
N THR A 150 9.28 16.58 -9.73
CA THR A 150 10.26 15.49 -9.88
C THR A 150 10.61 15.17 -11.33
N SER A 151 9.90 15.77 -12.29
CA SER A 151 9.99 15.42 -13.71
C SER A 151 9.75 13.92 -13.97
N ALA A 152 8.89 13.30 -13.15
CA ALA A 152 8.46 11.92 -13.31
C ALA A 152 7.29 11.84 -14.30
N ASP A 153 7.25 10.75 -15.07
CA ASP A 153 6.12 10.43 -15.96
C ASP A 153 5.02 9.67 -15.20
N ALA A 154 5.41 8.92 -14.16
CA ALA A 154 4.49 8.16 -13.33
C ALA A 154 4.96 8.04 -11.86
N LEU A 155 3.99 7.85 -10.97
CA LEU A 155 4.14 7.61 -9.55
C LEU A 155 3.75 6.16 -9.24
N LEU A 156 4.65 5.39 -8.63
CA LEU A 156 4.39 4.04 -8.14
C LEU A 156 4.08 4.09 -6.65
N LYS A 157 2.96 3.50 -6.25
CA LYS A 157 2.52 3.39 -4.86
C LYS A 157 2.39 1.93 -4.49
N VAL A 158 3.00 1.54 -3.38
CA VAL A 158 3.01 0.15 -2.88
C VAL A 158 2.57 0.16 -1.43
N SER A 159 1.59 -0.66 -1.10
CA SER A 159 1.14 -0.83 0.28
C SER A 159 0.87 -2.29 0.60
N ILE A 160 1.24 -2.71 1.80
CA ILE A 160 0.85 -3.99 2.38
C ILE A 160 -0.11 -3.70 3.52
N ALA A 161 -1.29 -4.31 3.48
CA ALA A 161 -2.23 -4.31 4.60
C ALA A 161 -2.25 -5.71 5.23
N LEU A 162 -1.93 -5.79 6.53
CA LEU A 162 -2.04 -7.01 7.31
C LEU A 162 -3.40 -7.02 8.00
N GLN A 163 -4.35 -7.81 7.47
CA GLN A 163 -5.71 -7.87 7.98
C GLN A 163 -5.89 -9.03 8.94
N LEU A 164 -6.32 -8.71 10.17
CA LEU A 164 -6.72 -9.70 11.14
C LEU A 164 -8.14 -10.18 10.86
N SER A 165 -8.37 -11.46 11.04
CA SER A 165 -9.69 -12.09 10.95
C SER A 165 -9.82 -13.19 11.98
N TYR A 166 -11.07 -13.55 12.31
CA TYR A 166 -11.39 -14.64 13.19
C TYR A 166 -12.52 -15.48 12.58
N ASP A 167 -12.18 -16.69 12.16
CA ASP A 167 -13.16 -17.70 11.76
C ASP A 167 -12.83 -18.99 12.53
N GLY A 168 -13.22 -18.98 13.82
CA GLY A 168 -12.88 -20.06 14.76
C GLY A 168 -11.40 -20.09 15.17
N LYS A 169 -10.50 -19.52 14.38
CA LYS A 169 -9.07 -19.32 14.69
C LYS A 169 -8.62 -17.94 14.26
N PRO A 170 -7.77 -17.27 15.05
CA PRO A 170 -7.22 -15.99 14.63
C PRO A 170 -6.27 -16.20 13.45
N ALA A 171 -6.42 -15.37 12.44
CA ALA A 171 -5.59 -15.41 11.24
C ALA A 171 -5.22 -14.01 10.78
N MET A 172 -4.06 -13.88 10.16
CA MET A 172 -3.62 -12.68 9.47
C MET A 172 -3.52 -12.96 7.97
N THR A 173 -4.09 -12.08 7.17
CA THR A 173 -4.01 -12.18 5.72
C THR A 173 -3.31 -10.93 5.17
N PRO A 174 -2.17 -11.07 4.48
CA PRO A 174 -1.52 -9.95 3.83
C PRO A 174 -2.20 -9.63 2.50
N TYR A 175 -2.40 -8.33 2.25
CA TYR A 175 -2.86 -7.78 0.98
C TYR A 175 -1.80 -6.80 0.47
N LEU A 176 -1.16 -7.15 -0.65
CA LEU A 176 -0.27 -6.25 -1.36
C LEU A 176 -1.07 -5.49 -2.40
N THR A 177 -1.05 -4.17 -2.33
CA THR A 177 -1.62 -3.30 -3.36
C THR A 177 -0.51 -2.52 -4.06
N VAL A 178 -0.50 -2.60 -5.39
CA VAL A 178 0.41 -1.85 -6.25
C VAL A 178 -0.41 -0.98 -7.18
N GLU A 179 -0.20 0.32 -7.12
CA GLU A 179 -0.87 1.29 -7.97
C GLU A 179 0.15 2.13 -8.73
N MET A 180 -0.18 2.47 -9.96
CA MET A 180 0.59 3.43 -10.74
C MET A 180 -0.34 4.49 -11.30
N ASP A 181 -0.02 5.74 -11.01
CA ASP A 181 -0.66 6.92 -11.55
C ASP A 181 0.38 7.69 -12.38
N GLY A 182 -0.06 8.29 -13.48
CA GLY A 182 0.89 8.98 -14.36
C GLY A 182 0.20 10.02 -15.21
N VAL A 183 0.98 10.63 -16.11
CA VAL A 183 0.51 11.69 -17.01
C VAL A 183 -0.67 11.19 -17.85
N SER A 184 -1.72 12.02 -17.94
CA SER A 184 -2.93 11.71 -18.70
C SER A 184 -2.75 11.96 -20.20
N ASN A 185 -3.28 11.06 -21.03
CA ASN A 185 -3.27 11.16 -22.49
C ASN A 185 -4.56 11.82 -23.04
N GLY A 186 -5.05 12.87 -22.39
CA GLY A 186 -6.20 13.64 -22.93
C GLY A 186 -7.51 13.45 -22.18
N GLY A 187 -8.62 13.97 -22.74
CA GLY A 187 -9.93 13.97 -22.15
C GLY A 187 -10.09 14.94 -20.97
N PHE A 188 -11.17 14.81 -20.20
CA PHE A 188 -11.40 15.63 -18.99
C PHE A 188 -10.21 15.52 -17.99
N ARG A 189 -9.54 14.38 -17.99
CA ARG A 189 -8.39 14.12 -17.12
C ARG A 189 -7.12 14.86 -17.55
N SER A 190 -7.03 15.32 -18.80
CA SER A 190 -5.92 16.17 -19.22
C SER A 190 -5.89 17.51 -18.49
N PHE A 191 -7.05 17.99 -18.03
CA PHE A 191 -7.16 19.19 -17.20
C PHE A 191 -6.52 18.99 -15.83
N VAL A 192 -6.59 17.78 -15.28
CA VAL A 192 -6.01 17.42 -13.99
C VAL A 192 -4.55 17.02 -14.12
N GLY A 193 -4.11 16.62 -15.31
CA GLY A 193 -2.72 16.30 -15.64
C GLY A 193 -2.28 14.88 -15.32
N ASN A 194 -3.07 14.09 -14.57
CA ASN A 194 -2.72 12.71 -14.23
C ASN A 194 -3.90 11.75 -14.29
N THR A 195 -3.61 10.46 -14.41
CA THR A 195 -4.60 9.38 -14.40
C THR A 195 -4.01 8.11 -13.82
N LYS A 196 -4.86 7.25 -13.29
CA LYS A 196 -4.44 5.93 -12.80
C LYS A 196 -4.19 4.98 -13.99
N TYR A 197 -3.00 4.42 -14.07
CA TYR A 197 -2.61 3.47 -15.11
C TYR A 197 -3.08 2.07 -14.76
N PHE A 198 -2.80 1.62 -13.54
CA PHE A 198 -3.29 0.34 -13.04
C PHE A 198 -3.40 0.32 -11.51
N SER A 199 -4.17 -0.64 -11.01
CA SER A 199 -4.19 -1.05 -9.62
C SER A 199 -4.26 -2.57 -9.55
N ILE A 200 -3.32 -3.17 -8.86
CA ILE A 200 -3.23 -4.61 -8.66
C ILE A 200 -3.31 -4.87 -7.17
N THR A 201 -4.17 -5.78 -6.76
CA THR A 201 -4.21 -6.29 -5.39
C THR A 201 -3.92 -7.78 -5.40
N ILE A 202 -2.95 -8.18 -4.61
CA ILE A 202 -2.56 -9.57 -4.40
C ILE A 202 -2.89 -9.93 -2.96
N LYS A 203 -3.78 -10.90 -2.79
CA LYS A 203 -4.10 -11.47 -1.49
C LYS A 203 -3.22 -12.67 -1.25
N GLY A 204 -2.48 -12.65 -0.16
CA GLY A 204 -1.68 -13.78 0.30
C GLY A 204 -2.50 -14.83 1.03
N ALA A 205 -1.87 -15.95 1.31
CA ALA A 205 -2.46 -16.99 2.14
C ALA A 205 -2.62 -16.51 3.59
N PRO A 206 -3.73 -16.86 4.27
CA PRO A 206 -3.90 -16.52 5.68
C PRO A 206 -2.88 -17.30 6.53
N TYR A 207 -2.20 -16.58 7.42
CA TYR A 207 -1.37 -17.16 8.46
C TYR A 207 -2.19 -17.35 9.73
N ILE A 208 -2.27 -18.59 10.23
CA ILE A 208 -3.00 -18.90 11.45
C ILE A 208 -2.14 -18.55 12.66
N ILE A 209 -2.62 -17.62 13.47
CA ILE A 209 -1.95 -17.17 14.69
C ILE A 209 -2.13 -18.24 15.77
N LYS A 210 -1.03 -18.81 16.24
CA LYS A 210 -1.04 -19.82 17.30
C LYS A 210 -0.90 -19.13 18.66
N LYS A 211 -1.83 -19.38 19.57
CA LYS A 211 -1.81 -18.81 20.91
C LYS A 211 -0.48 -19.15 21.62
N GLY A 212 0.18 -18.13 22.13
CA GLY A 212 1.43 -18.27 22.91
C GLY A 212 2.69 -18.52 22.07
N LYS A 213 2.62 -18.47 20.73
CA LYS A 213 3.80 -18.49 19.88
C LYS A 213 4.19 -17.08 19.46
N SER A 214 5.45 -16.75 19.62
CA SER A 214 6.05 -15.59 18.96
C SER A 214 6.20 -15.86 17.45
N LEU A 215 6.04 -14.84 16.64
CA LEU A 215 6.38 -14.92 15.21
C LEU A 215 7.89 -15.13 15.06
N THR A 216 8.26 -15.92 14.08
CA THR A 216 9.65 -16.02 13.63
C THR A 216 9.83 -15.20 12.35
N LYS A 217 11.06 -14.80 12.05
CA LYS A 217 11.36 -13.97 10.88
C LYS A 217 10.96 -14.62 9.55
N ASP A 218 10.87 -15.94 9.51
CA ASP A 218 10.53 -16.73 8.32
C ASP A 218 8.99 -16.95 8.18
N GLU A 219 8.22 -16.64 9.22
CA GLU A 219 6.74 -16.70 9.24
C GLU A 219 6.14 -15.34 8.87
#